data_2d8dba8d5b481d9b40250eefb7ae522b
#
_entry.id   2d8dba8d5b481d9b40250eefb7ae522b
#
_cell.length_a   1.000
_cell.length_b   1.000
_cell.length_c   1.000
_cell.angle_alpha   90.00
_cell.angle_beta   90.00
_cell.angle_gamma   90.00
#
_symmetry.space_group_name_H-M   'P 1'
#
loop_
_entity.id
_entity.type
_entity.pdbx_description
1 polymer ?
#
loop_
_entity_poly.entity_id
_entity_poly.type
_entity_poly.pdbx_seq_one_letter_code
_entity_poly.pdbx_strand_id
1 'polypeptide(L)'
;MIRIALCDDEKAELSKLSQYIEDYSAASGQGVSCTCFDSAVDFIDAHMRAPFDAAFLDVMMPALNGIQTARELRAADRGIKIVFVTSSMDFAVDSYDVDAFYYMLKPVDKRKLFSVLERVIAALGRRKSLMLKTGEGIVRFELDRLCCCEASRKEVLYTLANGTVLKSSGLFFEAAAAMTEYPNFVQPHRSYVINLDYVERISMKEILLKNGVRIPISRAKYQLVKEKYMEYYLNGGRTL
;
A
#
# COMPACT_ATOMS: atom_id res chain seq x y z
N MET A 1 8.30 -5.10 13.20
CA MET A 1 7.58 -6.39 13.19
C MET A 1 6.57 -6.33 12.06
N ILE A 2 6.56 -7.30 11.16
CA ILE A 2 5.68 -7.37 10.00
C ILE A 2 4.34 -7.94 10.46
N ARG A 3 3.24 -7.27 10.14
CA ARG A 3 1.89 -7.65 10.54
C ARG A 3 1.14 -8.26 9.38
N ILE A 4 0.74 -9.51 9.51
CA ILE A 4 0.01 -10.27 8.48
C ILE A 4 -1.43 -10.51 8.96
N ALA A 5 -2.42 -10.28 8.09
CA ALA A 5 -3.77 -10.73 8.28
C ALA A 5 -3.98 -12.07 7.54
N LEU A 6 -4.63 -13.03 8.19
CA LEU A 6 -5.17 -14.24 7.59
C LEU A 6 -6.68 -14.13 7.60
N CYS A 7 -7.34 -14.24 6.46
CA CYS A 7 -8.79 -14.16 6.36
C CYS A 7 -9.34 -15.34 5.56
N ASP A 8 -10.10 -16.21 6.24
CA ASP A 8 -10.64 -17.47 5.71
C ASP A 8 -11.80 -17.91 6.61
N ASP A 9 -12.92 -18.33 6.08
CA ASP A 9 -14.07 -18.81 6.88
C ASP A 9 -13.82 -20.21 7.47
N GLU A 10 -12.82 -20.92 6.97
CA GLU A 10 -12.41 -22.24 7.49
C GLU A 10 -11.38 -22.10 8.64
N LYS A 11 -11.83 -22.24 9.89
CA LYS A 11 -10.95 -22.16 11.10
C LYS A 11 -9.77 -23.13 11.07
N ALA A 12 -9.92 -24.26 10.42
CA ALA A 12 -8.85 -25.25 10.28
C ALA A 12 -7.71 -24.72 9.39
N GLU A 13 -8.02 -24.04 8.29
CA GLU A 13 -7.03 -23.42 7.41
C GLU A 13 -6.37 -22.22 8.10
N LEU A 14 -7.14 -21.38 8.81
CA LEU A 14 -6.56 -20.30 9.64
C LEU A 14 -5.54 -20.81 10.63
N SER A 15 -5.89 -21.86 11.40
CA SER A 15 -4.99 -22.45 12.41
C SER A 15 -3.72 -23.01 11.79
N LYS A 16 -3.85 -23.69 10.66
CA LYS A 16 -2.73 -24.29 9.92
C LYS A 16 -1.79 -23.21 9.36
N LEU A 17 -2.34 -22.17 8.70
CA LEU A 17 -1.55 -21.09 8.13
C LEU A 17 -0.89 -20.25 9.22
N SER A 18 -1.58 -19.98 10.32
CA SER A 18 -1.02 -19.30 11.49
C SER A 18 0.19 -20.05 12.04
N GLN A 19 0.06 -21.36 12.26
CA GLN A 19 1.16 -22.19 12.72
C GLN A 19 2.36 -22.16 11.76
N TYR A 20 2.12 -22.19 10.45
CA TYR A 20 3.21 -22.11 9.47
C TYR A 20 3.90 -20.75 9.48
N ILE A 21 3.18 -19.67 9.72
CA ILE A 21 3.77 -18.31 9.84
C ILE A 21 4.60 -18.20 11.13
N GLU A 22 4.13 -18.76 12.24
CA GLU A 22 4.88 -18.82 13.49
C GLU A 22 6.17 -19.63 13.33
N ASP A 23 6.10 -20.80 12.69
CA ASP A 23 7.26 -21.62 12.38
C ASP A 23 8.27 -20.89 11.49
N TYR A 24 7.78 -20.12 10.51
CA TYR A 24 8.62 -19.27 9.66
C TYR A 24 9.31 -18.18 10.47
N SER A 25 8.57 -17.47 11.32
CA SER A 25 9.11 -16.41 12.17
C SER A 25 10.23 -16.94 13.09
N ALA A 26 10.00 -18.12 13.71
CA ALA A 26 10.99 -18.77 14.55
C ALA A 26 12.24 -19.21 13.78
N ALA A 27 12.06 -19.80 12.59
CA ALA A 27 13.16 -20.33 11.79
C ALA A 27 14.02 -19.25 11.12
N SER A 28 13.39 -18.15 10.67
CA SER A 28 14.05 -17.07 9.92
C SER A 28 14.61 -15.96 10.79
N GLY A 29 14.20 -15.88 12.07
CA GLY A 29 14.50 -14.75 12.96
C GLY A 29 13.80 -13.44 12.54
N GLN A 30 12.92 -13.47 11.55
CA GLN A 30 12.14 -12.32 11.11
C GLN A 30 10.97 -12.08 12.07
N GLY A 31 10.84 -10.87 12.57
CA GLY A 31 9.72 -10.51 13.44
C GLY A 31 8.41 -10.41 12.65
N VAL A 32 7.72 -11.54 12.50
CA VAL A 32 6.42 -11.64 11.82
C VAL A 32 5.35 -12.00 12.85
N SER A 33 4.20 -11.32 12.78
CA SER A 33 3.01 -11.66 13.56
C SER A 33 1.82 -11.82 12.64
N CYS A 34 0.90 -12.74 12.94
CA CYS A 34 -0.35 -12.87 12.20
C CYS A 34 -1.56 -12.66 13.10
N THR A 35 -2.66 -12.22 12.50
CA THR A 35 -3.98 -12.12 13.11
C THR A 35 -4.97 -12.81 12.19
N CYS A 36 -5.79 -13.69 12.75
CA CYS A 36 -6.79 -14.47 12.02
C CYS A 36 -8.16 -13.78 12.05
N PHE A 37 -8.87 -13.82 10.94
CA PHE A 37 -10.22 -13.31 10.74
C PHE A 37 -11.04 -14.38 10.01
N ASP A 38 -12.21 -14.71 10.53
CA ASP A 38 -13.20 -15.58 9.87
C ASP A 38 -14.27 -14.73 9.13
N SER A 39 -14.09 -13.42 9.09
CA SER A 39 -14.96 -12.44 8.45
C SER A 39 -14.14 -11.38 7.73
N ALA A 40 -14.45 -11.14 6.44
CA ALA A 40 -13.86 -10.09 5.64
C ALA A 40 -14.14 -8.69 6.20
N VAL A 41 -15.34 -8.48 6.75
CA VAL A 41 -15.76 -7.19 7.34
C VAL A 41 -14.90 -6.87 8.57
N ASP A 42 -14.73 -7.83 9.48
CA ASP A 42 -13.91 -7.64 10.67
C ASP A 42 -12.44 -7.41 10.32
N PHE A 43 -11.95 -8.07 9.28
CA PHE A 43 -10.60 -7.83 8.78
C PHE A 43 -10.43 -6.40 8.23
N ILE A 44 -11.36 -5.93 7.37
CA ILE A 44 -11.32 -4.57 6.83
C ILE A 44 -11.35 -3.54 7.97
N ASP A 45 -12.25 -3.69 8.92
CA ASP A 45 -12.36 -2.80 10.09
C ASP A 45 -11.07 -2.78 10.92
N ALA A 46 -10.47 -3.95 11.16
CA ALA A 46 -9.21 -4.05 11.87
C ALA A 46 -8.06 -3.40 11.10
N HIS A 47 -8.01 -3.58 9.78
CA HIS A 47 -7.02 -2.95 8.91
C HIS A 47 -7.13 -1.43 8.90
N MET A 48 -8.35 -0.88 8.87
CA MET A 48 -8.57 0.57 8.92
C MET A 48 -8.11 1.20 10.24
N ARG A 49 -8.25 0.50 11.36
CA ARG A 49 -7.78 0.97 12.68
C ARG A 49 -6.26 0.84 12.83
N ALA A 50 -5.71 -0.28 12.41
CA ALA A 50 -4.28 -0.59 12.53
C ALA A 50 -3.83 -1.41 11.32
N PRO A 51 -3.24 -0.77 10.28
CA PRO A 51 -2.94 -1.40 9.01
C PRO A 51 -2.03 -2.62 9.12
N PHE A 52 -2.35 -3.67 8.37
CA PHE A 52 -1.50 -4.83 8.13
C PHE A 52 -0.58 -4.59 6.95
N ASP A 53 0.58 -5.23 6.94
CA ASP A 53 1.57 -5.14 5.86
C ASP A 53 1.24 -6.09 4.71
N ALA A 54 0.66 -7.24 5.03
CA ALA A 54 0.19 -8.24 4.07
C ALA A 54 -1.12 -8.88 4.53
N ALA A 55 -1.91 -9.36 3.57
CA ALA A 55 -3.11 -10.15 3.82
C ALA A 55 -3.06 -11.44 2.99
N PHE A 56 -3.35 -12.56 3.63
CA PHE A 56 -3.60 -13.84 2.98
C PHE A 56 -5.11 -14.06 3.03
N LEU A 57 -5.76 -14.04 1.87
CA LEU A 57 -7.23 -14.01 1.75
C LEU A 57 -7.72 -15.26 1.02
N ASP A 58 -8.68 -15.97 1.60
CA ASP A 58 -9.47 -16.88 0.79
C ASP A 58 -10.38 -16.06 -0.14
N VAL A 59 -10.57 -16.59 -1.36
CA VAL A 59 -11.50 -16.02 -2.34
C VAL A 59 -12.93 -16.48 -2.05
N MET A 60 -13.09 -17.72 -1.59
CA MET A 60 -14.38 -18.41 -1.45
C MET A 60 -14.97 -18.21 -0.06
N MET A 61 -15.19 -16.96 0.36
CA MET A 61 -15.82 -16.65 1.64
C MET A 61 -17.29 -16.21 1.47
N PRO A 62 -18.17 -16.51 2.46
CA PRO A 62 -19.54 -16.02 2.45
C PRO A 62 -19.63 -14.51 2.65
N ALA A 63 -20.71 -13.90 2.21
CA ALA A 63 -21.06 -12.49 2.28
C ALA A 63 -20.15 -11.59 1.41
N LEU A 64 -18.89 -11.41 1.74
CA LEU A 64 -17.91 -10.64 0.99
C LEU A 64 -16.77 -11.57 0.57
N ASN A 65 -16.64 -11.85 -0.72
CA ASN A 65 -15.58 -12.72 -1.21
C ASN A 65 -14.23 -12.03 -1.19
N GLY A 66 -13.13 -12.81 -1.30
CA GLY A 66 -11.77 -12.27 -1.21
C GLY A 66 -11.43 -11.23 -2.28
N ILE A 67 -11.99 -11.33 -3.49
CA ILE A 67 -11.76 -10.34 -4.56
C ILE A 67 -12.44 -9.00 -4.21
N GLN A 68 -13.67 -9.05 -3.71
CA GLN A 68 -14.37 -7.84 -3.24
C GLN A 68 -13.65 -7.20 -2.07
N THR A 69 -13.22 -8.02 -1.09
CA THR A 69 -12.39 -7.59 0.03
C THR A 69 -11.12 -6.88 -0.44
N ALA A 70 -10.44 -7.47 -1.43
CA ALA A 70 -9.24 -6.87 -2.00
C ALA A 70 -9.51 -5.53 -2.70
N ARG A 71 -10.65 -5.39 -3.40
CA ARG A 71 -11.06 -4.11 -4.02
C ARG A 71 -11.29 -3.02 -2.97
N GLU A 72 -11.97 -3.33 -1.88
CA GLU A 72 -12.18 -2.38 -0.78
C GLU A 72 -10.86 -1.98 -0.12
N LEU A 73 -9.96 -2.93 0.13
CA LEU A 73 -8.63 -2.65 0.64
C LEU A 73 -7.83 -1.75 -0.31
N ARG A 74 -7.88 -2.00 -1.62
CA ARG A 74 -7.17 -1.18 -2.62
C ARG A 74 -7.69 0.25 -2.71
N ALA A 75 -8.95 0.47 -2.42
CA ALA A 75 -9.52 1.82 -2.34
C ALA A 75 -8.93 2.63 -1.16
N ALA A 76 -8.63 1.95 -0.04
CA ALA A 76 -8.14 2.56 1.19
C ALA A 76 -6.60 2.48 1.35
N ASP A 77 -6.00 1.34 1.03
CA ASP A 77 -4.55 1.10 1.15
C ASP A 77 -4.02 0.32 -0.06
N ARG A 78 -3.28 1.00 -0.93
CA ARG A 78 -2.61 0.36 -2.08
C ARG A 78 -1.31 -0.35 -1.69
N GLY A 79 -0.80 -0.10 -0.50
CA GLY A 79 0.50 -0.62 -0.04
C GLY A 79 0.45 -2.04 0.47
N ILE A 80 -0.69 -2.52 0.99
CA ILE A 80 -0.82 -3.87 1.53
C ILE A 80 -0.54 -4.93 0.46
N LYS A 81 0.25 -5.96 0.82
CA LYS A 81 0.52 -7.09 -0.08
C LYS A 81 -0.59 -8.13 0.05
N ILE A 82 -1.38 -8.31 -1.02
CA ILE A 82 -2.49 -9.26 -1.04
C ILE A 82 -2.01 -10.57 -1.65
N VAL A 83 -2.15 -11.65 -0.92
CA VAL A 83 -1.91 -13.03 -1.35
C VAL A 83 -3.23 -13.77 -1.28
N PHE A 84 -3.74 -14.24 -2.40
CA PHE A 84 -4.90 -15.12 -2.38
C PHE A 84 -4.49 -16.55 -2.05
N VAL A 85 -5.30 -17.21 -1.21
CA VAL A 85 -5.13 -18.60 -0.81
C VAL A 85 -6.48 -19.29 -0.94
N THR A 86 -6.72 -20.03 -2.01
CA THR A 86 -8.05 -20.52 -2.37
C THR A 86 -8.02 -21.89 -3.03
N SER A 87 -9.14 -22.60 -3.01
CA SER A 87 -9.31 -23.88 -3.70
C SER A 87 -9.66 -23.74 -5.19
N SER A 88 -10.11 -22.57 -5.66
CA SER A 88 -10.49 -22.34 -7.06
C SER A 88 -9.37 -21.64 -7.86
N MET A 89 -9.26 -21.99 -9.13
CA MET A 89 -8.43 -21.28 -10.12
C MET A 89 -9.22 -20.21 -10.91
N ASP A 90 -10.52 -20.19 -10.80
CA ASP A 90 -11.39 -19.38 -11.66
C ASP A 90 -11.20 -17.88 -11.48
N PHE A 91 -10.74 -17.47 -10.30
CA PHE A 91 -10.51 -16.07 -9.95
C PHE A 91 -9.07 -15.59 -10.18
N ALA A 92 -8.22 -16.42 -10.79
CA ALA A 92 -6.83 -16.04 -11.04
C ALA A 92 -6.72 -14.81 -11.94
N VAL A 93 -7.61 -14.66 -12.93
CA VAL A 93 -7.68 -13.47 -13.81
C VAL A 93 -8.11 -12.24 -13.00
N ASP A 94 -9.17 -12.35 -12.20
CA ASP A 94 -9.69 -11.25 -11.39
C ASP A 94 -8.66 -10.76 -10.33
N SER A 95 -7.72 -11.62 -9.94
CA SER A 95 -6.65 -11.27 -9.01
C SER A 95 -5.69 -10.21 -9.58
N TYR A 96 -5.55 -10.12 -10.90
CA TYR A 96 -4.76 -9.07 -11.55
C TYR A 96 -5.43 -7.70 -11.41
N ASP A 97 -6.76 -7.64 -11.47
CA ASP A 97 -7.52 -6.37 -11.35
C ASP A 97 -7.35 -5.71 -9.99
N VAL A 98 -7.02 -6.48 -8.96
CA VAL A 98 -6.79 -6.00 -7.60
C VAL A 98 -5.31 -5.92 -7.23
N ASP A 99 -4.41 -6.03 -8.21
CA ASP A 99 -2.95 -6.02 -8.00
C ASP A 99 -2.53 -7.00 -6.89
N ALA A 100 -2.96 -8.26 -7.03
CA ALA A 100 -2.58 -9.31 -6.10
C ALA A 100 -1.07 -9.58 -6.19
N PHE A 101 -0.41 -9.66 -5.04
CA PHE A 101 1.02 -9.95 -4.98
C PHE A 101 1.33 -11.40 -5.36
N TYR A 102 0.43 -12.32 -4.99
CA TYR A 102 0.53 -13.73 -5.31
C TYR A 102 -0.83 -14.43 -5.26
N TYR A 103 -0.93 -15.57 -5.97
CA TYR A 103 -2.10 -16.44 -5.97
C TYR A 103 -1.66 -17.87 -5.64
N MET A 104 -2.22 -18.46 -4.60
CA MET A 104 -1.83 -19.75 -4.06
C MET A 104 -3.02 -20.67 -3.94
N LEU A 105 -2.90 -21.89 -4.48
CA LEU A 105 -3.96 -22.90 -4.39
C LEU A 105 -3.86 -23.72 -3.09
N LYS A 106 -4.99 -23.97 -2.45
CA LYS A 106 -5.14 -25.00 -1.42
C LYS A 106 -5.03 -26.40 -2.05
N PRO A 107 -4.45 -27.41 -1.39
CA PRO A 107 -3.86 -27.35 -0.04
C PRO A 107 -2.50 -26.64 -0.05
N VAL A 108 -2.31 -25.74 0.92
CA VAL A 108 -1.06 -25.00 1.04
C VAL A 108 0.05 -25.88 1.58
N ASP A 109 1.12 -26.00 0.80
CA ASP A 109 2.38 -26.61 1.25
C ASP A 109 3.21 -25.61 2.06
N LYS A 110 3.80 -26.06 3.17
CA LYS A 110 4.59 -25.23 4.08
C LYS A 110 5.78 -24.57 3.40
N ARG A 111 6.50 -25.28 2.50
CA ARG A 111 7.66 -24.74 1.77
C ARG A 111 7.23 -23.65 0.81
N LYS A 112 6.10 -23.85 0.13
CA LYS A 112 5.53 -22.86 -0.78
C LYS A 112 5.13 -21.60 -0.03
N LEU A 113 4.47 -21.74 1.14
CA LEU A 113 4.14 -20.59 1.99
C LEU A 113 5.40 -19.83 2.43
N PHE A 114 6.45 -20.53 2.84
CA PHE A 114 7.71 -19.93 3.25
C PHE A 114 8.34 -19.11 2.10
N SER A 115 8.37 -19.67 0.89
CA SER A 115 8.86 -18.95 -0.31
C SER A 115 8.05 -17.71 -0.62
N VAL A 116 6.71 -17.77 -0.47
CA VAL A 116 5.84 -16.60 -0.66
C VAL A 116 6.06 -15.55 0.42
N LEU A 117 6.20 -15.97 1.69
CA LEU A 117 6.53 -15.08 2.80
C LEU A 117 7.85 -14.36 2.59
N GLU A 118 8.90 -15.06 2.17
CA GLU A 118 10.20 -14.44 1.82
C GLU A 118 10.04 -13.36 0.75
N ARG A 119 9.27 -13.63 -0.29
CA ARG A 119 9.00 -12.65 -1.36
C ARG A 119 8.20 -11.45 -0.85
N VAL A 120 7.18 -11.69 -0.01
CA VAL A 120 6.38 -10.62 0.62
C VAL A 120 7.28 -9.76 1.50
N ILE A 121 8.09 -10.38 2.38
CA ILE A 121 8.99 -9.68 3.29
C ILE A 121 10.04 -8.87 2.52
N ALA A 122 10.64 -9.45 1.47
CA ALA A 122 11.59 -8.74 0.61
C ALA A 122 10.94 -7.53 -0.09
N ALA A 123 9.68 -7.66 -0.52
CA ALA A 123 8.93 -6.57 -1.12
C ALA A 123 8.57 -5.48 -0.08
N LEU A 124 8.25 -5.88 1.15
CA LEU A 124 8.02 -4.97 2.28
C LEU A 124 9.30 -4.29 2.74
N GLY A 125 10.42 -5.00 2.76
CA GLY A 125 11.75 -4.45 3.09
C GLY A 125 12.22 -3.39 2.08
N ARG A 126 11.66 -3.37 0.87
CA ARG A 126 11.86 -2.32 -0.13
C ARG A 126 10.95 -1.10 0.09
N ARG A 127 10.02 -1.15 1.04
CA ARG A 127 9.21 0.03 1.39
C ARG A 127 10.12 1.11 1.93
N LYS A 128 10.24 2.17 1.17
CA LYS A 128 11.03 3.33 1.56
C LYS A 128 10.22 4.11 2.60
N SER A 129 10.82 4.31 3.77
CA SER A 129 10.20 5.10 4.84
C SER A 129 10.94 6.42 5.02
N LEU A 130 10.20 7.48 5.30
CA LEU A 130 10.73 8.75 5.75
C LEU A 130 10.60 8.88 7.28
N MET A 131 11.59 9.50 7.89
CA MET A 131 11.51 9.94 9.27
C MET A 131 11.39 11.46 9.26
N LEU A 132 10.31 11.98 9.85
CA LEU A 132 10.06 13.40 9.98
C LEU A 132 10.22 13.84 11.44
N LYS A 133 10.90 14.95 11.65
CA LYS A 133 10.84 15.66 12.92
C LYS A 133 9.59 16.53 12.92
N THR A 134 8.66 16.20 13.79
CA THR A 134 7.41 16.95 14.03
C THR A 134 7.51 17.68 15.37
N GLY A 135 6.57 18.58 15.65
CA GLY A 135 6.47 19.22 16.97
C GLY A 135 6.23 18.25 18.13
N GLU A 136 5.74 17.04 17.85
CA GLU A 136 5.43 15.99 18.82
C GLU A 136 6.53 14.91 18.93
N GLY A 137 7.58 14.99 18.10
CA GLY A 137 8.67 14.03 18.10
C GLY A 137 9.06 13.54 16.70
N ILE A 138 9.65 12.35 16.61
CA ILE A 138 10.04 11.75 15.34
C ILE A 138 8.97 10.77 14.91
N VAL A 139 8.36 11.02 13.75
CA VAL A 139 7.38 10.14 13.12
C VAL A 139 8.01 9.44 11.92
N ARG A 140 7.90 8.11 11.88
CA ARG A 140 8.26 7.30 10.72
C ARG A 140 7.01 6.92 9.97
N PHE A 141 6.97 7.16 8.66
CA PHE A 141 5.89 6.68 7.78
C PHE A 141 6.45 6.16 6.45
N GLU A 142 5.67 5.33 5.79
CA GLU A 142 6.02 4.74 4.51
C GLU A 142 5.70 5.71 3.37
N LEU A 143 6.64 5.88 2.44
CA LEU A 143 6.47 6.75 1.27
C LEU A 143 5.27 6.35 0.41
N ASP A 144 4.95 5.06 0.37
CA ASP A 144 3.80 4.54 -0.36
C ASP A 144 2.47 5.08 0.16
N ARG A 145 2.42 5.51 1.42
CA ARG A 145 1.22 6.11 2.06
C ARG A 145 1.14 7.61 1.90
N LEU A 146 2.17 8.24 1.34
CA LEU A 146 2.19 9.68 1.12
C LEU A 146 1.45 10.02 -0.17
N CYS A 147 0.38 10.82 -0.07
CA CYS A 147 -0.36 11.35 -1.23
C CYS A 147 0.32 12.57 -1.82
N CYS A 148 0.68 13.51 -0.95
CA CYS A 148 1.35 14.75 -1.37
C CYS A 148 2.09 15.40 -0.21
N CYS A 149 3.02 16.28 -0.53
CA CYS A 149 3.55 17.25 0.40
C CYS A 149 3.40 18.67 -0.14
N GLU A 150 3.24 19.61 0.78
CA GLU A 150 2.98 21.01 0.52
C GLU A 150 3.89 21.90 1.35
N ALA A 151 4.40 22.97 0.70
CA ALA A 151 5.09 24.05 1.42
C ALA A 151 4.06 24.94 2.10
N SER A 152 4.16 25.08 3.43
CA SER A 152 3.28 25.95 4.22
C SER A 152 4.12 26.85 5.13
N ARG A 153 4.34 28.09 4.71
CA ARG A 153 5.17 29.09 5.44
C ARG A 153 6.55 28.54 5.78
N LYS A 154 6.78 28.14 7.05
CA LYS A 154 8.05 27.59 7.58
C LYS A 154 8.00 26.07 7.80
N GLU A 155 6.92 25.41 7.37
CA GLU A 155 6.67 23.99 7.58
C GLU A 155 6.45 23.30 6.25
N VAL A 156 6.65 22.00 6.22
CA VAL A 156 6.22 21.10 5.15
C VAL A 156 5.10 20.25 5.70
N LEU A 157 3.97 20.25 4.99
CA LEU A 157 2.80 19.41 5.31
C LEU A 157 2.86 18.15 4.46
N TYR A 158 2.73 16.99 5.10
CA TYR A 158 2.72 15.68 4.45
C TYR A 158 1.34 15.06 4.65
N THR A 159 0.57 14.94 3.57
CA THR A 159 -0.78 14.36 3.61
C THR A 159 -0.71 12.89 3.25
N LEU A 160 -1.10 12.03 4.20
CA LEU A 160 -1.13 10.59 4.04
C LEU A 160 -2.46 10.11 3.44
N ALA A 161 -2.50 8.88 2.92
CA ALA A 161 -3.66 8.28 2.28
C ALA A 161 -4.90 8.18 3.19
N ASN A 162 -4.68 8.02 4.50
CA ASN A 162 -5.73 7.98 5.50
C ASN A 162 -6.24 9.38 5.94
N GLY A 163 -5.80 10.46 5.26
CA GLY A 163 -6.17 11.83 5.58
C GLY A 163 -5.34 12.49 6.69
N THR A 164 -4.45 11.75 7.35
CA THR A 164 -3.55 12.34 8.36
C THR A 164 -2.61 13.34 7.72
N VAL A 165 -2.45 14.51 8.34
CA VAL A 165 -1.49 15.55 7.92
C VAL A 165 -0.41 15.68 8.97
N LEU A 166 0.82 15.31 8.61
CA LEU A 166 2.01 15.48 9.43
C LEU A 166 2.67 16.82 9.10
N LYS A 167 3.11 17.54 10.14
CA LYS A 167 3.81 18.83 10.00
C LYS A 167 5.25 18.65 10.41
N SER A 168 6.17 19.07 9.54
CA SER A 168 7.60 19.04 9.83
C SER A 168 8.23 20.42 9.60
N SER A 169 9.05 20.86 10.56
CA SER A 169 9.91 22.01 10.36
C SER A 169 11.06 21.61 9.43
N GLY A 170 11.13 22.20 8.24
CA GLY A 170 12.15 21.86 7.26
C GLY A 170 11.98 22.69 6.00
N LEU A 171 12.95 22.54 5.11
CA LEU A 171 12.90 23.25 3.83
C LEU A 171 12.20 22.39 2.79
N PHE A 172 11.16 22.93 2.21
CA PHE A 172 10.36 22.21 1.20
C PHE A 172 11.21 21.72 0.01
N PHE A 173 12.23 22.47 -0.40
CA PHE A 173 13.05 22.06 -1.54
C PHE A 173 13.86 20.78 -1.24
N GLU A 174 14.31 20.58 0.02
CA GLU A 174 15.00 19.36 0.44
C GLU A 174 14.04 18.16 0.43
N ALA A 175 12.85 18.36 0.98
CA ALA A 175 11.79 17.36 0.94
C ALA A 175 11.40 17.00 -0.49
N ALA A 176 11.24 17.99 -1.36
CA ALA A 176 10.90 17.81 -2.77
C ALA A 176 12.01 17.05 -3.52
N ALA A 177 13.28 17.42 -3.31
CA ALA A 177 14.41 16.73 -3.92
C ALA A 177 14.46 15.26 -3.52
N ALA A 178 14.37 14.97 -2.21
CA ALA A 178 14.38 13.60 -1.71
C ALA A 178 13.22 12.75 -2.23
N MET A 179 12.02 13.32 -2.40
CA MET A 179 10.86 12.58 -2.92
C MET A 179 10.94 12.38 -4.43
N THR A 180 11.38 13.37 -5.19
CA THR A 180 11.43 13.26 -6.66
C THR A 180 12.53 12.33 -7.19
N GLU A 181 13.39 11.79 -6.32
CA GLU A 181 14.26 10.65 -6.64
C GLU A 181 13.46 9.37 -6.91
N TYR A 182 12.22 9.28 -6.44
CA TYR A 182 11.36 8.13 -6.66
C TYR A 182 10.47 8.33 -7.89
N PRO A 183 10.33 7.30 -8.76
CA PRO A 183 9.62 7.44 -10.02
C PRO A 183 8.13 7.76 -9.87
N ASN A 184 7.53 7.36 -8.76
CA ASN A 184 6.13 7.64 -8.45
C ASN A 184 5.88 9.05 -7.88
N PHE A 185 6.91 9.90 -7.73
CA PHE A 185 6.74 11.27 -7.26
C PHE A 185 7.06 12.29 -8.33
N VAL A 186 6.23 13.33 -8.40
CA VAL A 186 6.44 14.46 -9.32
C VAL A 186 6.11 15.79 -8.62
N GLN A 187 6.79 16.85 -9.04
CA GLN A 187 6.56 18.21 -8.55
C GLN A 187 5.77 19.03 -9.58
N PRO A 188 4.41 19.11 -9.49
CA PRO A 188 3.57 19.84 -10.43
C PRO A 188 3.61 21.35 -10.22
N HIS A 189 3.97 21.79 -9.01
CA HIS A 189 4.03 23.20 -8.62
C HIS A 189 5.21 23.43 -7.69
N ARG A 190 5.74 24.66 -7.64
CA ARG A 190 6.88 25.01 -6.77
C ARG A 190 6.68 24.69 -5.28
N SER A 191 5.43 24.59 -4.83
CA SER A 191 5.04 24.33 -3.46
C SER A 191 4.40 22.95 -3.23
N TYR A 192 4.38 22.08 -4.22
CA TYR A 192 3.74 20.76 -4.10
C TYR A 192 4.57 19.67 -4.74
N VAL A 193 4.67 18.52 -4.05
CA VAL A 193 5.06 17.23 -4.64
C VAL A 193 3.91 16.27 -4.42
N ILE A 194 3.59 15.47 -5.42
CA ILE A 194 2.51 14.48 -5.38
C ILE A 194 3.02 13.09 -5.68
N ASN A 195 2.33 12.11 -5.15
CA ASN A 195 2.51 10.71 -5.51
C ASN A 195 1.52 10.35 -6.64
N LEU A 196 2.05 9.85 -7.75
CA LEU A 196 1.29 9.47 -8.94
C LEU A 196 0.29 8.34 -8.67
N ASP A 197 0.56 7.46 -7.70
CA ASP A 197 -0.35 6.38 -7.28
C ASP A 197 -1.71 6.91 -6.80
N TYR A 198 -1.74 8.13 -6.28
CA TYR A 198 -2.95 8.76 -5.75
C TYR A 198 -3.60 9.75 -6.71
N VAL A 199 -3.11 9.88 -7.94
CA VAL A 199 -3.74 10.76 -8.93
C VAL A 199 -5.03 10.13 -9.45
N GLU A 200 -6.12 10.86 -9.33
CA GLU A 200 -7.43 10.52 -9.91
C GLU A 200 -7.60 11.13 -11.29
N ARG A 201 -7.26 12.43 -11.40
CA ARG A 201 -7.43 13.19 -12.66
C ARG A 201 -6.39 14.30 -12.78
N ILE A 202 -5.88 14.48 -13.99
CA ILE A 202 -4.99 15.60 -14.35
C ILE A 202 -5.73 16.50 -15.34
N SER A 203 -5.83 17.80 -15.04
CA SER A 203 -6.31 18.84 -15.93
C SER A 203 -5.22 19.90 -16.16
N MET A 204 -5.45 20.82 -17.07
CA MET A 204 -4.50 21.93 -17.36
C MET A 204 -4.25 22.87 -16.17
N LYS A 205 -5.18 22.92 -15.20
CA LYS A 205 -5.13 23.87 -14.08
C LYS A 205 -4.80 23.20 -12.75
N GLU A 206 -5.23 21.95 -12.57
CA GLU A 206 -5.15 21.25 -11.31
C GLU A 206 -5.05 19.73 -11.50
N ILE A 207 -4.55 19.07 -10.48
CA ILE A 207 -4.55 17.61 -10.32
C ILE A 207 -5.48 17.30 -9.16
N LEU A 208 -6.44 16.41 -9.37
CA LEU A 208 -7.28 15.85 -8.33
C LEU A 208 -6.66 14.56 -7.83
N LEU A 209 -6.46 14.46 -6.52
CA LEU A 209 -6.03 13.23 -5.86
C LEU A 209 -7.25 12.42 -5.39
N LYS A 210 -7.09 11.11 -5.26
CA LYS A 210 -8.14 10.16 -4.83
C LYS A 210 -8.75 10.46 -3.45
N ASN A 211 -8.01 11.18 -2.60
CA ASN A 211 -8.50 11.68 -1.31
C ASN A 211 -9.24 13.02 -1.40
N GLY A 212 -9.55 13.49 -2.62
CA GLY A 212 -10.26 14.74 -2.89
C GLY A 212 -9.39 16.01 -2.85
N VAL A 213 -8.11 15.90 -2.51
CA VAL A 213 -7.20 17.07 -2.49
C VAL A 213 -6.93 17.56 -3.91
N ARG A 214 -7.03 18.87 -4.11
CA ARG A 214 -6.77 19.54 -5.39
C ARG A 214 -5.42 20.24 -5.35
N ILE A 215 -4.55 19.89 -6.26
CA ILE A 215 -3.19 20.41 -6.35
C ILE A 215 -3.05 21.30 -7.57
N PRO A 216 -2.62 22.54 -7.44
CA PRO A 216 -2.39 23.41 -8.61
C PRO A 216 -1.24 22.86 -9.46
N ILE A 217 -1.38 23.00 -10.78
CA ILE A 217 -0.31 22.69 -11.72
C ILE A 217 0.12 23.96 -12.45
N SER A 218 1.43 24.20 -12.53
CA SER A 218 1.92 25.33 -13.31
C SER A 218 1.87 24.99 -14.82
N ARG A 219 1.56 25.99 -15.66
CA ARG A 219 1.49 25.80 -17.12
C ARG A 219 2.75 25.19 -17.69
N ALA A 220 3.91 25.62 -17.21
CA ALA A 220 5.21 25.10 -17.65
C ALA A 220 5.45 23.62 -17.25
N LYS A 221 4.78 23.14 -16.21
CA LYS A 221 4.96 21.77 -15.71
C LYS A 221 3.90 20.78 -16.20
N TYR A 222 2.82 21.25 -16.81
CA TYR A 222 1.70 20.41 -17.22
C TYR A 222 2.15 19.25 -18.13
N GLN A 223 2.91 19.58 -19.18
CA GLN A 223 3.35 18.58 -20.16
C GLN A 223 4.28 17.54 -19.49
N LEU A 224 5.26 18.00 -18.72
CA LEU A 224 6.17 17.13 -17.97
C LEU A 224 5.45 16.19 -17.01
N VAL A 225 4.46 16.69 -16.25
CA VAL A 225 3.68 15.88 -15.31
C VAL A 225 2.86 14.84 -16.04
N LYS A 226 2.21 15.23 -17.16
CA LYS A 226 1.44 14.32 -18.00
C LYS A 226 2.31 13.20 -18.57
N GLU A 227 3.49 13.54 -19.10
CA GLU A 227 4.44 12.56 -19.64
C GLU A 227 4.93 11.60 -18.55
N LYS A 228 5.35 12.12 -17.40
CA LYS A 228 5.75 11.28 -16.26
C LYS A 228 4.62 10.38 -15.77
N TYR A 229 3.39 10.87 -15.74
CA TYR A 229 2.24 10.06 -15.36
C TYR A 229 2.00 8.91 -16.34
N MET A 230 2.02 9.20 -17.64
CA MET A 230 1.86 8.18 -18.68
C MET A 230 3.01 7.17 -18.66
N GLU A 231 4.25 7.64 -18.58
CA GLU A 231 5.43 6.79 -18.49
C GLU A 231 5.39 5.89 -17.26
N TYR A 232 5.00 6.43 -16.10
CA TYR A 232 4.86 5.67 -14.86
C TYR A 232 3.88 4.51 -15.01
N TYR A 233 2.72 4.74 -15.65
CA TYR A 233 1.72 3.69 -15.85
C TYR A 233 2.05 2.74 -17.00
N LEU A 234 2.67 3.19 -18.08
CA LEU A 234 3.03 2.36 -19.23
C LEU A 234 4.25 1.46 -18.97
N ASN A 235 5.20 1.91 -18.15
CA ASN A 235 6.43 1.17 -17.83
C ASN A 235 6.32 0.30 -16.58
N GLY A 236 5.09 -0.05 -16.17
CA GLY A 236 4.86 -0.89 -14.99
C GLY A 236 5.06 -0.12 -13.67
N GLY A 237 4.86 1.18 -13.69
CA GLY A 237 4.42 1.90 -12.51
C GLY A 237 3.23 1.13 -11.99
N ARG A 238 3.22 0.72 -10.74
CA ARG A 238 2.30 -0.26 -10.15
C ARG A 238 1.05 -0.39 -11.00
N THR A 239 1.05 -1.44 -11.79
CA THR A 239 -0.01 -1.75 -12.75
C THR A 239 -1.32 -1.77 -11.99
N LEU A 240 -2.29 -1.08 -12.55
CA LEU A 240 -3.67 -0.98 -12.09
C LEU A 240 -4.19 -2.29 -11.54
#